data_e10a16d4693fa78e189229b6b8511947
#
_entry.id   e10a16d4693fa78e189229b6b8511947
#
_cell.length_a   1.000
_cell.length_b   1.000
_cell.length_c   1.000
_cell.angle_alpha   90.00
_cell.angle_beta   90.00
_cell.angle_gamma   90.00
#
_symmetry.space_group_name_H-M   'P 1'
#
loop_
_entity.id
_entity.type
_entity.pdbx_description
1 polymer ?
#
loop_
_entity_poly.entity_id
_entity_poly.type
_entity_poly.pdbx_seq_one_letter_code
_entity_poly.pdbx_strand_id
1 'polypeptide(L)'
;MDYILGEKKKGCFFCRKLKEKRDRENLILFKGDHVFVVMNKYPYNNGHLMIVPKRHYLGLEKLNDKESKELFDLLRASVKVLKACFRPHGFNIGMNIGRVGGAGEDHLHLHIVPRWAGDTNFMPVMAETKVVPEYLEKTYQRLHSAFSDLTRKKRAQKGG
;
A
#
# COMPACT_ATOMS: atom_id res chain seq x y z
N MET A 1 -11.75 5.80 -25.00
CA MET A 1 -10.71 5.11 -25.80
C MET A 1 -9.30 5.66 -25.58
N ASP A 2 -9.03 6.27 -24.41
CA ASP A 2 -7.71 6.91 -24.11
C ASP A 2 -6.86 6.15 -23.09
N TYR A 3 -6.99 4.80 -23.08
CA TYR A 3 -6.29 3.95 -22.12
C TYR A 3 -4.98 3.33 -22.68
N ILE A 4 -4.55 3.70 -23.88
CA ILE A 4 -3.50 2.95 -24.61
C ILE A 4 -2.23 3.78 -24.94
N LEU A 5 -2.15 5.05 -24.59
CA LEU A 5 -1.00 5.90 -24.96
C LEU A 5 -0.19 6.49 -23.80
N GLY A 6 -0.28 5.93 -22.60
CA GLY A 6 0.74 6.16 -21.59
C GLY A 6 1.94 5.26 -21.90
N GLU A 7 3.04 5.83 -22.39
CA GLU A 7 4.32 5.12 -22.48
C GLU A 7 4.56 4.37 -21.18
N LYS A 8 4.61 3.02 -21.23
CA LYS A 8 5.06 2.21 -20.10
C LYS A 8 6.48 2.64 -19.78
N LYS A 9 6.63 3.51 -18.78
CA LYS A 9 7.96 3.90 -18.29
C LYS A 9 8.72 2.62 -17.97
N LYS A 10 9.90 2.46 -18.60
CA LYS A 10 10.75 1.28 -18.44
C LYS A 10 11.12 1.08 -16.97
N GLY A 11 11.04 -0.17 -16.48
CA GLY A 11 11.46 -0.57 -15.14
C GLY A 11 10.33 -0.74 -14.14
N CYS A 12 10.69 -1.23 -12.95
CA CYS A 12 9.74 -1.52 -11.88
C CYS A 12 9.12 -0.24 -11.31
N PHE A 13 7.80 -0.24 -11.23
CA PHE A 13 6.99 0.85 -10.69
C PHE A 13 7.38 1.22 -9.24
N PHE A 14 7.55 0.24 -8.35
CA PHE A 14 7.90 0.49 -6.96
C PHE A 14 9.33 1.01 -6.78
N CYS A 15 10.30 0.43 -7.52
CA CYS A 15 11.68 0.90 -7.49
C CYS A 15 11.80 2.35 -7.96
N ARG A 16 11.03 2.74 -8.98
CA ARG A 16 10.99 4.12 -9.47
C ARG A 16 10.42 5.08 -8.43
N LYS A 17 9.30 4.75 -7.82
CA LYS A 17 8.68 5.57 -6.76
C LYS A 17 9.64 5.86 -5.61
N LEU A 18 10.41 4.88 -5.18
CA LEU A 18 11.41 5.06 -4.12
C LEU A 18 12.53 6.03 -4.51
N LYS A 19 12.96 6.01 -5.79
CA LYS A 19 14.04 6.85 -6.31
C LYS A 19 13.63 8.31 -6.50
N GLU A 20 12.37 8.56 -6.84
CA GLU A 20 11.85 9.89 -7.20
C GLU A 20 11.82 10.88 -6.02
N LYS A 21 11.89 10.44 -4.78
CA LYS A 21 11.82 11.28 -3.56
C LYS A 21 10.59 12.21 -3.53
N ARG A 22 9.50 11.80 -4.15
CA ARG A 22 8.22 12.51 -4.22
C ARG A 22 7.14 11.68 -3.52
N ASP A 23 7.27 11.56 -2.21
CA ASP A 23 6.47 10.60 -1.42
C ASP A 23 4.96 10.87 -1.51
N ARG A 24 4.55 12.15 -1.45
CA ARG A 24 3.14 12.53 -1.55
C ARG A 24 2.55 12.20 -2.93
N GLU A 25 3.22 12.57 -4.00
CA GLU A 25 2.77 12.30 -5.37
C GLU A 25 2.75 10.79 -5.67
N ASN A 26 3.69 10.06 -5.07
CA ASN A 26 3.82 8.61 -5.18
C ASN A 26 2.94 7.83 -4.19
N LEU A 27 2.18 8.53 -3.35
CA LEU A 27 1.30 7.97 -2.34
C LEU A 27 2.04 7.10 -1.29
N ILE A 28 3.31 7.38 -1.05
CA ILE A 28 4.11 6.70 -0.02
C ILE A 28 3.76 7.29 1.34
N LEU A 29 3.29 6.45 2.26
CA LEU A 29 2.84 6.85 3.58
C LEU A 29 3.93 6.75 4.63
N PHE A 30 4.80 5.78 4.50
CA PHE A 30 5.85 5.50 5.47
C PHE A 30 7.01 4.74 4.83
N LYS A 31 8.24 5.07 5.21
CA LYS A 31 9.46 4.35 4.82
C LYS A 31 10.14 3.82 6.07
N GLY A 32 10.20 2.49 6.20
CA GLY A 32 11.02 1.79 7.18
C GLY A 32 12.47 1.65 6.71
N ASP A 33 13.25 0.83 7.37
CA ASP A 33 14.63 0.55 6.98
C ASP A 33 14.69 -0.31 5.71
N HIS A 34 13.88 -1.36 5.65
CA HIS A 34 13.88 -2.36 4.58
C HIS A 34 12.60 -2.38 3.74
N VAL A 35 11.50 -1.85 4.28
CA VAL A 35 10.15 -1.97 3.72
C VAL A 35 9.46 -0.60 3.75
N PHE A 36 8.54 -0.35 2.84
CA PHE A 36 7.74 0.87 2.83
C PHE A 36 6.26 0.59 2.64
N VAL A 37 5.42 1.52 3.08
CA VAL A 37 3.96 1.48 2.94
C VAL A 37 3.51 2.49 1.92
N VAL A 38 2.73 2.07 0.96
CA VAL A 38 2.21 2.91 -0.13
C VAL A 38 0.73 2.65 -0.35
N MET A 39 -0.04 3.69 -0.66
CA MET A 39 -1.43 3.52 -1.10
C MET A 39 -1.49 2.98 -2.52
N ASN A 40 -2.45 2.12 -2.80
CA ASN A 40 -2.76 1.72 -4.17
C ASN A 40 -3.44 2.90 -4.89
N LYS A 41 -2.91 3.28 -6.05
CA LYS A 41 -3.49 4.34 -6.90
C LYS A 41 -4.85 3.92 -7.50
N TYR A 42 -5.04 2.62 -7.68
CA TYR A 42 -6.27 2.01 -8.20
C TYR A 42 -6.86 1.06 -7.15
N PRO A 43 -7.39 1.60 -6.04
CA PRO A 43 -7.76 0.80 -4.88
C PRO A 43 -8.98 -0.07 -5.17
N TYR A 44 -8.99 -1.29 -4.61
CA TYR A 44 -10.20 -2.13 -4.61
C TYR A 44 -11.25 -1.59 -3.66
N ASN A 45 -10.80 -1.01 -2.55
CA ASN A 45 -11.62 -0.31 -1.56
C ASN A 45 -10.85 0.86 -0.98
N ASN A 46 -11.55 1.77 -0.31
CA ASN A 46 -10.92 2.89 0.37
C ASN A 46 -9.87 2.42 1.38
N GLY A 47 -8.71 3.06 1.36
CA GLY A 47 -7.61 2.70 2.25
C GLY A 47 -6.85 1.44 1.84
N HIS A 48 -6.96 0.98 0.60
CA HIS A 48 -6.15 -0.13 0.08
C HIS A 48 -4.67 0.24 0.12
N LEU A 49 -3.92 -0.45 0.96
CA LEU A 49 -2.48 -0.27 1.14
C LEU A 49 -1.70 -1.43 0.54
N MET A 50 -0.45 -1.14 0.24
CA MET A 50 0.55 -2.15 -0.11
C MET A 50 1.78 -1.96 0.77
N ILE A 51 2.35 -3.06 1.25
CA ILE A 51 3.63 -3.10 1.95
C ILE A 51 4.64 -3.74 1.02
N VAL A 52 5.72 -3.03 0.75
CA VAL A 52 6.64 -3.35 -0.33
C VAL A 52 8.07 -3.37 0.18
N PRO A 53 8.85 -4.46 -0.02
CA PRO A 53 10.28 -4.47 0.24
C PRO A 53 10.99 -3.43 -0.63
N LYS A 54 11.98 -2.74 -0.08
CA LYS A 54 12.78 -1.76 -0.85
C LYS A 54 13.64 -2.44 -1.91
N ARG A 55 14.14 -3.64 -1.62
CA ARG A 55 14.86 -4.46 -2.59
C ARG A 55 13.87 -5.14 -3.53
N HIS A 56 14.23 -5.22 -4.80
CA HIS A 56 13.40 -5.82 -5.83
C HIS A 56 13.44 -7.34 -5.76
N TYR A 57 12.34 -7.94 -5.28
CA TYR A 57 12.15 -9.37 -5.22
C TYR A 57 10.91 -9.80 -6.00
N LEU A 58 10.96 -11.01 -6.56
CA LEU A 58 9.82 -11.63 -7.23
C LEU A 58 9.06 -12.59 -6.30
N GLY A 59 9.74 -13.18 -5.32
CA GLY A 59 9.20 -14.21 -4.45
C GLY A 59 9.44 -13.96 -2.98
N LEU A 60 8.53 -14.48 -2.16
CA LEU A 60 8.55 -14.35 -0.71
C LEU A 60 9.78 -15.01 -0.06
N GLU A 61 10.24 -16.10 -0.64
CA GLU A 61 11.40 -16.88 -0.17
C GLU A 61 12.74 -16.13 -0.26
N LYS A 62 12.74 -14.99 -0.94
CA LYS A 62 13.94 -14.13 -1.08
C LYS A 62 14.11 -13.12 0.05
N LEU A 63 13.08 -12.91 0.87
CA LEU A 63 13.18 -12.01 2.01
C LEU A 63 14.12 -12.57 3.08
N ASN A 64 14.98 -11.72 3.63
CA ASN A 64 15.74 -12.07 4.83
C ASN A 64 14.92 -11.82 6.11
N ASP A 65 15.43 -12.24 7.26
CA ASP A 65 14.74 -12.15 8.56
C ASP A 65 14.39 -10.69 8.94
N LYS A 66 15.26 -9.73 8.66
CA LYS A 66 15.02 -8.32 8.97
C LYS A 66 13.89 -7.75 8.12
N GLU A 67 13.89 -8.06 6.82
CA GLU A 67 12.83 -7.66 5.90
C GLU A 67 11.50 -8.30 6.26
N SER A 68 11.50 -9.59 6.57
CA SER A 68 10.30 -10.33 6.98
C SER A 68 9.72 -9.78 8.27
N LYS A 69 10.57 -9.51 9.26
CA LYS A 69 10.16 -8.92 10.54
C LYS A 69 9.55 -7.53 10.34
N GLU A 70 10.23 -6.66 9.60
CA GLU A 70 9.73 -5.29 9.37
C GLU A 70 8.43 -5.29 8.57
N LEU A 71 8.29 -6.18 7.57
CA LEU A 71 7.07 -6.35 6.81
C LEU A 71 5.88 -6.67 7.71
N PHE A 72 6.04 -7.61 8.64
CA PHE A 72 5.00 -7.97 9.61
C PHE A 72 4.73 -6.86 10.63
N ASP A 73 5.76 -6.16 11.11
CA ASP A 73 5.59 -5.03 12.02
C ASP A 73 4.80 -3.89 11.35
N LEU A 74 5.10 -3.60 10.08
CA LEU A 74 4.36 -2.59 9.31
C LEU A 74 2.96 -3.05 8.93
N LEU A 75 2.74 -4.35 8.70
CA LEU A 75 1.40 -4.91 8.51
C LEU A 75 0.53 -4.66 9.74
N ARG A 76 1.02 -5.01 10.92
CA ARG A 76 0.31 -4.77 12.19
C ARG A 76 0.04 -3.28 12.43
N ALA A 77 1.02 -2.43 12.17
CA ALA A 77 0.86 -0.98 12.29
C ALA A 77 -0.19 -0.44 11.30
N SER A 78 -0.15 -0.89 10.06
CA SER A 78 -1.11 -0.49 9.02
C SER A 78 -2.54 -0.88 9.36
N VAL A 79 -2.75 -2.09 9.87
CA VAL A 79 -4.07 -2.53 10.34
C VAL A 79 -4.59 -1.63 11.48
N LYS A 80 -3.73 -1.27 12.44
CA LYS A 80 -4.11 -0.34 13.52
C LYS A 80 -4.51 1.05 12.99
N VAL A 81 -3.72 1.59 12.06
CA VAL A 81 -4.00 2.89 11.43
C VAL A 81 -5.33 2.84 10.68
N LEU A 82 -5.54 1.82 9.86
CA LEU A 82 -6.77 1.66 9.08
C LEU A 82 -8.01 1.52 9.97
N LYS A 83 -7.91 0.76 11.07
CA LYS A 83 -8.99 0.66 12.06
C LYS A 83 -9.32 2.01 12.70
N ALA A 84 -8.31 2.78 13.07
CA ALA A 84 -8.49 4.09 13.66
C ALA A 84 -9.08 5.12 12.69
N CYS A 85 -8.63 5.11 11.42
CA CYS A 85 -9.06 6.08 10.41
C CYS A 85 -10.43 5.76 9.82
N PHE A 86 -10.73 4.50 9.52
CA PHE A 86 -11.86 4.14 8.66
C PHE A 86 -12.84 3.15 9.29
N ARG A 87 -12.51 2.55 10.43
CA ARG A 87 -13.35 1.58 11.14
C ARG A 87 -13.90 0.46 10.23
N PRO A 88 -13.05 -0.24 9.47
CA PRO A 88 -13.52 -1.34 8.63
C PRO A 88 -14.02 -2.51 9.47
N HIS A 89 -14.90 -3.31 8.89
CA HIS A 89 -15.43 -4.52 9.54
C HIS A 89 -14.45 -5.69 9.45
N GLY A 90 -13.58 -5.69 8.44
CA GLY A 90 -12.57 -6.72 8.21
C GLY A 90 -11.48 -6.29 7.24
N PHE A 91 -10.60 -7.23 6.91
CA PHE A 91 -9.51 -7.03 5.97
C PHE A 91 -9.31 -8.26 5.09
N ASN A 92 -8.98 -8.05 3.83
CA ASN A 92 -8.32 -9.06 3.00
C ASN A 92 -6.83 -8.69 2.94
N ILE A 93 -5.98 -9.64 3.33
CA ILE A 93 -4.54 -9.47 3.39
C ILE A 93 -3.90 -10.61 2.62
N GLY A 94 -3.01 -10.29 1.68
CA GLY A 94 -2.36 -11.33 0.89
C GLY A 94 -1.37 -10.78 -0.14
N MET A 95 -0.65 -11.70 -0.77
CA MET A 95 0.30 -11.45 -1.85
C MET A 95 -0.11 -12.21 -3.09
N ASN A 96 0.04 -11.58 -4.25
CA ASN A 96 -0.03 -12.25 -5.54
C ASN A 96 1.42 -12.49 -6.02
N ILE A 97 1.79 -13.73 -6.24
CA ILE A 97 3.15 -14.11 -6.66
C ILE A 97 3.06 -14.77 -8.04
N GLY A 98 3.81 -14.20 -8.98
CA GLY A 98 3.80 -14.63 -10.37
C GLY A 98 2.54 -14.23 -11.13
N ARG A 99 2.61 -14.21 -12.45
CA ARG A 99 1.49 -13.78 -13.30
C ARG A 99 0.25 -14.64 -13.15
N VAL A 100 0.40 -15.94 -13.01
CA VAL A 100 -0.71 -16.89 -12.81
C VAL A 100 -1.36 -16.68 -11.44
N GLY A 101 -0.59 -16.22 -10.45
CA GLY A 101 -1.08 -15.82 -9.13
C GLY A 101 -1.75 -14.45 -9.10
N GLY A 102 -1.82 -13.75 -10.23
CA GLY A 102 -2.47 -12.44 -10.36
C GLY A 102 -1.59 -11.23 -10.02
N ALA A 103 -0.27 -11.41 -10.00
CA ALA A 103 0.65 -10.28 -9.79
C ALA A 103 0.59 -9.28 -10.95
N GLY A 104 0.16 -8.06 -10.67
CA GLY A 104 0.15 -6.96 -11.64
C GLY A 104 1.52 -6.31 -11.84
N GLU A 105 2.41 -6.43 -10.87
CA GLU A 105 3.79 -5.95 -10.87
C GLU A 105 4.74 -7.05 -10.44
N ASP A 106 5.85 -7.20 -11.16
CA ASP A 106 6.91 -8.18 -10.86
C ASP A 106 7.84 -7.68 -9.73
N HIS A 107 7.27 -7.19 -8.65
CA HIS A 107 7.94 -6.80 -7.43
C HIS A 107 7.05 -7.21 -6.26
N LEU A 108 7.56 -8.03 -5.37
CA LEU A 108 6.81 -8.56 -4.23
C LEU A 108 6.14 -7.44 -3.44
N HIS A 109 4.86 -7.56 -3.20
CA HIS A 109 4.10 -6.62 -2.39
C HIS A 109 2.94 -7.31 -1.70
N LEU A 110 2.67 -6.89 -0.46
CA LEU A 110 1.57 -7.40 0.35
C LEU A 110 0.42 -6.40 0.34
N HIS A 111 -0.74 -6.85 -0.10
CA HIS A 111 -1.97 -6.05 -0.11
C HIS A 111 -2.66 -6.08 1.26
N ILE A 112 -3.20 -4.94 1.66
CA ILE A 112 -4.12 -4.79 2.80
C ILE A 112 -5.35 -4.06 2.28
N VAL A 113 -6.46 -4.76 2.16
CA VAL A 113 -7.72 -4.22 1.66
C VAL A 113 -8.75 -4.18 2.78
N PRO A 114 -9.11 -2.99 3.28
CA PRO A 114 -10.20 -2.86 4.24
C PRO A 114 -11.53 -3.29 3.62
N ARG A 115 -12.38 -3.94 4.42
CA ARG A 115 -13.68 -4.44 3.99
C ARG A 115 -14.79 -3.96 4.92
N TRP A 116 -15.94 -3.66 4.33
CA TRP A 116 -17.17 -3.31 5.06
C TRP A 116 -18.30 -4.24 4.64
N ALA A 117 -19.27 -4.46 5.53
CA ALA A 117 -20.47 -5.19 5.16
C ALA A 117 -21.18 -4.48 4.00
N GLY A 118 -21.50 -5.23 2.93
CA GLY A 118 -22.16 -4.69 1.75
C GLY A 118 -21.23 -4.04 0.71
N ASP A 119 -19.91 -4.07 0.89
CA ASP A 119 -18.96 -3.52 -0.09
C ASP A 119 -18.75 -4.40 -1.34
N THR A 120 -19.18 -5.64 -1.30
CA THR A 120 -19.21 -6.56 -2.43
C THR A 120 -20.50 -6.39 -3.22
N ASN A 121 -20.60 -5.34 -4.02
CA ASN A 121 -21.71 -5.15 -4.95
C ASN A 121 -21.19 -5.12 -6.40
N PHE A 122 -22.11 -5.18 -7.37
CA PHE A 122 -21.80 -5.15 -8.80
C PHE A 122 -21.24 -3.81 -9.28
N MET A 123 -21.29 -2.76 -8.50
CA MET A 123 -20.95 -1.41 -8.90
C MET A 123 -19.47 -1.22 -9.29
N PRO A 124 -18.48 -1.86 -8.63
CA PRO A 124 -17.09 -1.78 -9.07
C PRO A 124 -16.80 -2.48 -10.41
N VAL A 125 -17.64 -3.45 -10.79
CA VAL A 125 -17.49 -4.21 -12.05
C VAL A 125 -18.17 -3.48 -13.21
N MET A 126 -19.24 -2.74 -12.95
CA MET A 126 -20.04 -2.05 -13.96
C MET A 126 -19.77 -0.57 -14.12
N ALA A 127 -19.27 0.09 -13.07
CA ALA A 127 -18.76 1.44 -13.17
C ALA A 127 -17.24 1.35 -13.36
N GLU A 128 -16.73 1.85 -14.47
CA GLU A 128 -15.36 2.33 -14.55
C GLU A 128 -15.23 3.46 -13.53
N THR A 129 -15.08 3.09 -12.27
CA THR A 129 -14.94 4.06 -11.18
C THR A 129 -13.58 4.70 -11.34
N LYS A 130 -13.54 5.81 -12.05
CA LYS A 130 -12.43 6.75 -11.98
C LYS A 130 -12.31 7.12 -10.51
N VAL A 131 -11.28 6.59 -9.85
CA VAL A 131 -10.94 7.02 -8.50
C VAL A 131 -10.69 8.52 -8.57
N VAL A 132 -11.57 9.30 -7.95
CA VAL A 132 -11.48 10.75 -8.00
C VAL A 132 -10.17 11.16 -7.34
N PRO A 133 -9.26 11.88 -8.02
CA PRO A 133 -7.97 12.28 -7.46
C PRO A 133 -8.07 12.98 -6.10
N GLU A 134 -9.11 13.78 -5.90
CA GLU A 134 -9.40 14.46 -4.63
C GLU A 134 -9.65 13.46 -3.47
N TYR A 135 -10.27 12.35 -3.76
CA TYR A 135 -10.53 11.31 -2.78
C TYR A 135 -9.24 10.61 -2.33
N LEU A 136 -8.35 10.31 -3.26
CA LEU A 136 -7.04 9.74 -2.96
C LEU A 136 -6.20 10.70 -2.11
N GLU A 137 -6.22 11.98 -2.42
CA GLU A 137 -5.46 13.00 -1.69
C GLU A 137 -5.96 13.13 -0.24
N LYS A 138 -7.25 13.20 -0.01
CA LYS A 138 -7.84 13.26 1.35
C LYS A 138 -7.51 12.02 2.15
N THR A 139 -7.61 10.84 1.53
CA THR A 139 -7.25 9.57 2.14
C THR A 139 -5.75 9.53 2.48
N TYR A 140 -4.90 9.98 1.56
CA TYR A 140 -3.46 10.07 1.79
C TYR A 140 -3.13 10.95 3.00
N GLN A 141 -3.66 12.16 3.06
CA GLN A 141 -3.40 13.08 4.16
C GLN A 141 -3.78 12.48 5.51
N ARG A 142 -4.94 11.86 5.59
CA ARG A 142 -5.43 11.23 6.81
C ARG A 142 -4.54 10.08 7.27
N LEU A 143 -4.17 9.20 6.36
CA LEU A 143 -3.30 8.05 6.66
C LEU A 143 -1.87 8.50 6.98
N HIS A 144 -1.33 9.43 6.22
CA HIS A 144 0.03 9.94 6.44
C HIS A 144 0.18 10.59 7.82
N SER A 145 -0.80 11.38 8.26
CA SER A 145 -0.83 11.94 9.61
C SER A 145 -0.82 10.84 10.67
N ALA A 146 -1.66 9.82 10.52
CA ALA A 146 -1.74 8.71 11.48
C ALA A 146 -0.45 7.88 11.55
N PHE A 147 0.22 7.62 10.43
CA PHE A 147 1.53 6.96 10.41
C PHE A 147 2.61 7.81 11.08
N SER A 148 2.60 9.12 10.86
CA SER A 148 3.54 10.06 11.50
C SER A 148 3.38 10.06 13.02
N ASP A 149 2.16 10.01 13.53
CA ASP A 149 1.88 9.96 14.98
C ASP A 149 2.35 8.65 15.62
N LEU A 150 2.18 7.51 14.94
CA LEU A 150 2.73 6.24 15.40
C LEU A 150 4.26 6.27 15.53
N THR A 151 4.93 6.91 14.60
CA THR A 151 6.40 7.01 14.60
C THR A 151 6.89 7.87 15.76
N ARG A 152 6.21 8.99 16.03
CA ARG A 152 6.52 9.86 17.19
C ARG A 152 6.36 9.13 18.51
N LYS A 153 5.27 8.40 18.71
CA LYS A 153 5.01 7.62 19.93
C LYS A 153 6.07 6.54 20.17
N LYS A 154 6.49 5.82 19.12
CA LYS A 154 7.55 4.81 19.23
C LYS A 154 8.92 5.42 19.61
N ARG A 155 9.26 6.60 19.12
CA ARG A 155 10.52 7.30 19.49
C ARG A 155 10.50 7.77 20.92
N ALA A 156 9.39 8.31 21.40
CA ALA A 156 9.22 8.75 22.79
C ALA A 156 9.33 7.57 23.79
N GLN A 157 8.86 6.38 23.43
CA GLN A 157 8.96 5.17 24.28
C GLN A 157 10.36 4.53 24.30
N LYS A 158 11.23 4.83 23.34
CA LYS A 158 12.61 4.32 23.31
C LYS A 158 13.62 5.26 23.95
N GLY A 159 13.24 6.49 24.26
CA GLY A 159 14.11 7.52 24.86
C GLY A 159 13.86 7.78 26.35
N GLY A 160 13.02 7.01 27.00
CA GLY A 160 12.81 6.95 28.44
C GLY A 160 13.22 5.58 28.98
#